data_c2d7a308e46a471ce0d7917c7257e680
#
_entry.id   c2d7a308e46a471ce0d7917c7257e680
#
_cell.length_a   1.000
_cell.length_b   1.000
_cell.length_c   1.000
_cell.angle_alpha   90.00
_cell.angle_beta   90.00
_cell.angle_gamma   90.00
#
_symmetry.space_group_name_H-M   'P 1'
#
loop_
_entity.id
_entity.type
_entity.pdbx_description
1 polymer ?
#
loop_
_entity_poly.entity_id
_entity_poly.type
_entity_poly.pdbx_seq_one_letter_code
_entity_poly.pdbx_strand_id
1 'polypeptide(L)'
;MPDTISFARGAPSPDLIPVEAVRKATAKALEDDWKTALSYGVGIGHPGLCAWIADRHGLPAADQVMVTNGSLEAGGMLFSHLLGPGDRVVVEQPSYDRTLLMLKEIGVEFVPIPLESDGIDVDALEAALAEGPIKLAHIIPNFHNPAGCTLSEAKRHRLVAPAGEHDFVIFEDDPYRELPFGEVPPPPTMLSMDRADKVIHASSFSKTVSPGVRVGYL
;
A
#
# COMPACT_ATOMS: atom_id res chain seq x y z
N MET A 1 13.51 -3.61 36.82
CA MET A 1 13.74 -2.53 35.82
C MET A 1 12.39 -1.90 35.57
N PRO A 2 12.25 -0.58 35.38
CA PRO A 2 10.97 -0.03 35.00
C PRO A 2 10.52 -0.68 33.70
N ASP A 3 9.23 -0.98 33.56
CA ASP A 3 8.66 -1.56 32.36
C ASP A 3 8.91 -0.62 31.19
N THR A 4 9.65 -1.09 30.19
CA THR A 4 9.96 -0.30 29.01
C THR A 4 8.73 -0.26 28.10
N ILE A 5 8.16 0.93 27.87
CA ILE A 5 7.13 1.14 26.88
C ILE A 5 7.82 1.19 25.50
N SER A 6 7.50 0.22 24.63
CA SER A 6 8.10 0.10 23.32
C SER A 6 7.12 0.53 22.20
N PHE A 7 7.56 1.47 21.36
CA PHE A 7 6.87 1.88 20.13
C PHE A 7 7.60 1.38 18.87
N ALA A 8 8.48 0.36 19.02
CA ALA A 8 9.32 -0.12 17.93
C ALA A 8 8.58 -0.90 16.83
N ARG A 9 7.32 -1.30 17.06
CA ARG A 9 6.52 -2.05 16.09
C ARG A 9 5.13 -1.44 15.97
N GLY A 10 4.74 -1.10 14.74
CA GLY A 10 3.36 -0.71 14.39
C GLY A 10 2.42 -1.92 14.23
N ALA A 11 2.40 -2.82 15.20
CA ALA A 11 1.50 -3.98 15.20
C ALA A 11 0.27 -3.70 16.08
N PRO A 12 -0.94 -4.15 15.68
CA PRO A 12 -2.11 -4.14 16.55
C PRO A 12 -1.84 -4.92 17.84
N SER A 13 -2.42 -4.46 18.97
CA SER A 13 -2.37 -5.23 20.21
C SER A 13 -3.05 -6.59 20.03
N PRO A 14 -2.48 -7.68 20.51
CA PRO A 14 -3.13 -9.01 20.45
C PRO A 14 -4.53 -9.02 21.05
N ASP A 15 -4.80 -8.20 22.08
CA ASP A 15 -6.11 -8.10 22.73
C ASP A 15 -7.19 -7.50 21.85
N LEU A 16 -6.81 -6.79 20.78
CA LEU A 16 -7.72 -6.18 19.80
C LEU A 16 -8.04 -7.12 18.63
N ILE A 17 -7.36 -8.26 18.52
CA ILE A 17 -7.62 -9.22 17.43
C ILE A 17 -9.02 -9.83 17.63
N PRO A 18 -9.90 -9.75 16.63
CA PRO A 18 -11.30 -10.19 16.77
C PRO A 18 -11.41 -11.72 16.61
N VAL A 19 -10.82 -12.49 17.53
CA VAL A 19 -10.65 -13.95 17.45
C VAL A 19 -11.97 -14.67 17.20
N GLU A 20 -13.06 -14.24 17.86
CA GLU A 20 -14.37 -14.89 17.71
C GLU A 20 -14.99 -14.62 16.33
N ALA A 21 -14.80 -13.41 15.78
CA ALA A 21 -15.23 -13.08 14.43
C ALA A 21 -14.43 -13.89 13.38
N VAL A 22 -13.11 -14.01 13.56
CA VAL A 22 -12.25 -14.83 12.71
C VAL A 22 -12.66 -16.31 12.76
N ARG A 23 -12.95 -16.85 13.94
CA ARG A 23 -13.42 -18.24 14.10
C ARG A 23 -14.71 -18.49 13.32
N LYS A 24 -15.71 -17.59 13.48
CA LYS A 24 -16.99 -17.70 12.78
C LYS A 24 -16.83 -17.60 11.26
N ALA A 25 -16.00 -16.64 10.80
CA ALA A 25 -15.72 -16.47 9.38
C ALA A 25 -15.03 -17.70 8.77
N THR A 26 -14.05 -18.27 9.48
CA THR A 26 -13.36 -19.49 9.05
C THR A 26 -14.31 -20.67 8.97
N ALA A 27 -15.16 -20.89 10.00
CA ALA A 27 -16.15 -21.98 9.98
C ALA A 27 -17.10 -21.83 8.80
N LYS A 28 -17.62 -20.60 8.59
CA LYS A 28 -18.53 -20.32 7.47
C LYS A 28 -17.86 -20.54 6.11
N ALA A 29 -16.62 -20.10 5.92
CA ALA A 29 -15.90 -20.30 4.66
C ALA A 29 -15.70 -21.81 4.35
N LEU A 30 -15.41 -22.61 5.37
CA LEU A 30 -15.29 -24.07 5.21
C LEU A 30 -16.64 -24.76 4.99
N GLU A 31 -17.73 -24.23 5.52
CA GLU A 31 -19.08 -24.75 5.29
C GLU A 31 -19.58 -24.43 3.86
N ASP A 32 -19.41 -23.18 3.44
CA ASP A 32 -20.01 -22.66 2.20
C ASP A 32 -19.14 -22.92 0.96
N ASP A 33 -17.83 -22.84 1.09
CA ASP A 33 -16.90 -22.78 -0.07
C ASP A 33 -15.57 -23.52 0.17
N TRP A 34 -15.60 -24.62 0.92
CA TRP A 34 -14.38 -25.36 1.22
C TRP A 34 -13.61 -25.84 -0.02
N LYS A 35 -14.32 -26.11 -1.12
CA LYS A 35 -13.69 -26.58 -2.37
C LYS A 35 -12.78 -25.52 -2.96
N THR A 36 -13.24 -24.27 -3.06
CA THR A 36 -12.43 -23.15 -3.54
C THR A 36 -11.35 -22.78 -2.53
N ALA A 37 -11.73 -22.74 -1.24
CA ALA A 37 -10.81 -22.31 -0.17
C ALA A 37 -9.62 -23.26 0.05
N LEU A 38 -9.78 -24.57 -0.21
CA LEU A 38 -8.76 -25.60 0.07
C LEU A 38 -8.18 -26.26 -1.19
N SER A 39 -8.55 -25.81 -2.39
CA SER A 39 -8.01 -26.32 -3.65
C SER A 39 -6.98 -25.37 -4.24
N TYR A 40 -6.25 -25.83 -5.26
CA TYR A 40 -5.46 -24.92 -6.08
C TYR A 40 -6.38 -23.90 -6.75
N GLY A 41 -6.08 -22.63 -6.53
CA GLY A 41 -6.81 -21.50 -7.10
C GLY A 41 -6.12 -20.88 -8.30
N VAL A 42 -6.69 -19.80 -8.81
CA VAL A 42 -6.05 -18.94 -9.81
C VAL A 42 -4.96 -18.09 -9.15
N GLY A 43 -3.91 -17.76 -9.91
CA GLY A 43 -2.71 -17.10 -9.38
C GLY A 43 -2.94 -15.72 -8.75
N ILE A 44 -4.05 -15.04 -9.10
CA ILE A 44 -4.39 -13.72 -8.55
C ILE A 44 -5.09 -13.78 -7.18
N GLY A 45 -5.51 -14.96 -6.72
CA GLY A 45 -6.16 -15.13 -5.41
C GLY A 45 -7.59 -15.64 -5.47
N HIS A 46 -8.24 -15.72 -4.31
CA HIS A 46 -9.62 -16.22 -4.18
C HIS A 46 -10.61 -15.28 -4.89
N PRO A 47 -11.42 -15.79 -5.85
CA PRO A 47 -12.28 -14.93 -6.69
C PRO A 47 -13.24 -14.03 -5.91
N GLY A 48 -13.85 -14.57 -4.84
CA GLY A 48 -14.75 -13.80 -3.98
C GLY A 48 -14.06 -12.66 -3.25
N LEU A 49 -12.79 -12.84 -2.85
CA LEU A 49 -12.01 -11.79 -2.21
C LEU A 49 -11.57 -10.73 -3.24
N CYS A 50 -11.11 -11.14 -4.42
CA CYS A 50 -10.76 -10.21 -5.49
C CYS A 50 -11.97 -9.36 -5.90
N ALA A 51 -13.16 -9.97 -6.05
CA ALA A 51 -14.39 -9.25 -6.36
C ALA A 51 -14.78 -8.24 -5.27
N TRP A 52 -14.67 -8.62 -4.00
CA TRP A 52 -14.96 -7.73 -2.88
C TRP A 52 -14.00 -6.54 -2.81
N ILE A 53 -12.70 -6.77 -3.07
CA ILE A 53 -11.69 -5.70 -3.10
C ILE A 53 -11.96 -4.76 -4.30
N ALA A 54 -12.24 -5.32 -5.48
CA ALA A 54 -12.54 -4.54 -6.68
C ALA A 54 -13.75 -3.62 -6.45
N ASP A 55 -14.85 -4.15 -5.90
CA ASP A 55 -16.04 -3.36 -5.57
C ASP A 55 -15.72 -2.22 -4.59
N ARG A 56 -14.93 -2.51 -3.54
CA ARG A 56 -14.52 -1.53 -2.54
C ARG A 56 -13.71 -0.37 -3.12
N HIS A 57 -12.92 -0.61 -4.14
CA HIS A 57 -12.10 0.39 -4.83
C HIS A 57 -12.74 0.95 -6.10
N GLY A 58 -13.97 0.52 -6.43
CA GLY A 58 -14.68 0.95 -7.63
C GLY A 58 -14.01 0.51 -8.93
N LEU A 59 -13.28 -0.63 -8.90
CA LEU A 59 -12.63 -1.19 -10.08
C LEU A 59 -13.65 -1.92 -10.96
N PRO A 60 -13.50 -1.86 -12.30
CA PRO A 60 -14.46 -2.45 -13.23
C PRO A 60 -14.47 -3.99 -13.24
N ALA A 61 -13.36 -4.62 -12.79
CA ALA A 61 -13.22 -6.08 -12.84
C ALA A 61 -12.33 -6.63 -11.72
N ALA A 62 -12.63 -7.84 -11.26
CA ALA A 62 -11.91 -8.52 -10.19
C ALA A 62 -10.49 -8.98 -10.61
N ASP A 63 -10.22 -9.12 -11.89
CA ASP A 63 -8.89 -9.48 -12.43
C ASP A 63 -7.88 -8.33 -12.40
N GLN A 64 -8.32 -7.12 -12.01
CA GLN A 64 -7.45 -6.02 -11.67
C GLN A 64 -6.94 -6.05 -10.22
N VAL A 65 -7.28 -7.10 -9.47
CA VAL A 65 -6.84 -7.29 -8.08
C VAL A 65 -5.98 -8.54 -7.99
N MET A 66 -4.85 -8.44 -7.29
CA MET A 66 -4.03 -9.58 -6.90
C MET A 66 -3.94 -9.66 -5.37
N VAL A 67 -4.33 -10.80 -4.81
CA VAL A 67 -4.17 -11.10 -3.38
C VAL A 67 -2.76 -11.63 -3.12
N THR A 68 -2.13 -11.15 -2.05
CA THR A 68 -0.72 -11.44 -1.70
C THR A 68 -0.58 -11.83 -0.22
N ASN A 69 0.59 -12.32 0.19
CA ASN A 69 0.91 -12.61 1.59
C ASN A 69 1.28 -11.34 2.38
N GLY A 70 0.41 -10.34 2.32
CA GLY A 70 0.59 -9.01 2.87
C GLY A 70 1.20 -8.02 1.88
N SER A 71 1.09 -6.71 2.16
CA SER A 71 1.52 -5.63 1.24
C SER A 71 3.01 -5.62 0.94
N LEU A 72 3.87 -6.15 1.83
CA LEU A 72 5.30 -6.26 1.54
C LEU A 72 5.60 -7.23 0.39
N GLU A 73 4.88 -8.35 0.29
CA GLU A 73 5.04 -9.23 -0.87
C GLU A 73 4.54 -8.54 -2.14
N ALA A 74 3.40 -7.84 -2.07
CA ALA A 74 2.89 -7.03 -3.16
C ALA A 74 3.95 -6.06 -3.69
N GLY A 75 4.55 -5.27 -2.79
CA GLY A 75 5.65 -4.37 -3.14
C GLY A 75 6.85 -5.11 -3.75
N GLY A 76 7.28 -6.22 -3.14
CA GLY A 76 8.41 -7.01 -3.62
C GLY A 76 8.21 -7.56 -5.03
N MET A 77 7.03 -8.10 -5.33
CA MET A 77 6.68 -8.58 -6.66
C MET A 77 6.68 -7.44 -7.68
N LEU A 78 6.03 -6.32 -7.35
CA LEU A 78 5.97 -5.16 -8.23
C LEU A 78 7.36 -4.59 -8.52
N PHE A 79 8.14 -4.35 -7.48
CA PHE A 79 9.49 -3.77 -7.62
C PHE A 79 10.41 -4.67 -8.43
N SER A 80 10.39 -5.99 -8.18
CA SER A 80 11.19 -6.95 -8.95
C SER A 80 10.78 -7.03 -10.42
N HIS A 81 9.53 -6.71 -10.74
CA HIS A 81 9.02 -6.70 -12.11
C HIS A 81 9.33 -5.41 -12.86
N LEU A 82 9.22 -4.27 -12.18
CA LEU A 82 9.32 -2.95 -12.81
C LEU A 82 10.71 -2.34 -12.78
N LEU A 83 11.53 -2.68 -11.77
CA LEU A 83 12.75 -1.96 -11.45
C LEU A 83 14.01 -2.79 -11.70
N GLY A 84 15.06 -2.11 -12.12
CA GLY A 84 16.41 -2.62 -12.24
C GLY A 84 17.45 -1.72 -11.58
N PRO A 85 18.73 -2.17 -11.52
CA PRO A 85 19.81 -1.35 -10.99
C PRO A 85 19.95 -0.02 -11.73
N GLY A 86 20.02 1.07 -10.96
CA GLY A 86 20.17 2.43 -11.49
C GLY A 86 18.84 3.12 -11.85
N ASP A 87 17.70 2.44 -11.79
CA ASP A 87 16.40 3.11 -11.94
C ASP A 87 16.17 4.11 -10.81
N ARG A 88 15.73 5.33 -11.15
CA ARG A 88 15.44 6.37 -10.17
C ARG A 88 14.08 6.16 -9.54
N VAL A 89 14.04 6.07 -8.21
CA VAL A 89 12.83 5.81 -7.43
C VAL A 89 12.64 6.90 -6.38
N VAL A 90 11.52 7.61 -6.47
CA VAL A 90 11.10 8.57 -5.45
C VAL A 90 10.68 7.84 -4.19
N VAL A 91 11.22 8.28 -3.06
CA VAL A 91 10.84 7.84 -1.72
C VAL A 91 10.63 9.03 -0.81
N GLU A 92 9.63 8.95 0.04
CA GLU A 92 9.39 9.98 1.08
C GLU A 92 10.52 9.96 2.11
N GLN A 93 10.86 11.13 2.65
CA GLN A 93 11.91 11.26 3.67
C GLN A 93 11.34 11.93 4.94
N PRO A 94 11.19 11.15 6.05
CA PRO A 94 11.50 9.72 6.20
C PRO A 94 10.50 8.79 5.49
N SER A 95 10.84 7.49 5.34
CA SER A 95 9.94 6.47 4.79
C SER A 95 10.05 5.13 5.53
N TYR A 96 9.24 4.16 5.13
CA TYR A 96 9.19 2.83 5.74
C TYR A 96 10.44 2.01 5.41
N ASP A 97 11.15 1.60 6.46
CA ASP A 97 12.49 0.97 6.36
C ASP A 97 12.49 -0.33 5.53
N ARG A 98 11.43 -1.14 5.61
CA ARG A 98 11.37 -2.42 4.89
C ARG A 98 11.27 -2.23 3.39
N THR A 99 10.50 -1.26 2.94
CA THR A 99 10.43 -0.89 1.51
C THR A 99 11.78 -0.36 1.03
N LEU A 100 12.43 0.50 1.81
CA LEU A 100 13.76 1.02 1.46
C LEU A 100 14.80 -0.09 1.33
N LEU A 101 14.77 -1.12 2.22
CA LEU A 101 15.67 -2.26 2.12
C LEU A 101 15.44 -3.08 0.85
N MET A 102 14.18 -3.36 0.49
CA MET A 102 13.85 -4.09 -0.74
C MET A 102 14.32 -3.35 -2.00
N LEU A 103 14.07 -2.05 -2.07
CA LEU A 103 14.53 -1.20 -3.18
C LEU A 103 16.06 -1.13 -3.26
N LYS A 104 16.74 -1.06 -2.11
CA LYS A 104 18.19 -1.10 -2.03
C LYS A 104 18.78 -2.41 -2.57
N GLU A 105 18.15 -3.55 -2.29
CA GLU A 105 18.59 -4.86 -2.80
C GLU A 105 18.51 -4.94 -4.33
N ILE A 106 17.56 -4.25 -4.95
CA ILE A 106 17.47 -4.15 -6.43
C ILE A 106 18.58 -3.26 -6.99
N GLY A 107 19.12 -2.35 -6.20
CA GLY A 107 20.17 -1.42 -6.62
C GLY A 107 19.65 -0.16 -7.29
N VAL A 108 18.44 0.29 -6.94
CA VAL A 108 17.85 1.53 -7.47
C VAL A 108 18.61 2.77 -6.96
N GLU A 109 18.49 3.87 -7.68
CA GLU A 109 18.89 5.19 -7.24
C GLU A 109 17.72 5.86 -6.50
N PHE A 110 17.91 6.13 -5.19
CA PHE A 110 16.91 6.83 -4.40
C PHE A 110 16.86 8.31 -4.73
N VAL A 111 15.65 8.82 -4.91
CA VAL A 111 15.33 10.24 -5.01
C VAL A 111 14.50 10.60 -3.78
N PRO A 112 15.14 10.97 -2.65
CA PRO A 112 14.45 11.28 -1.41
C PRO A 112 13.77 12.63 -1.50
N ILE A 113 12.46 12.68 -1.25
CA ILE A 113 11.66 13.91 -1.24
C ILE A 113 11.18 14.17 0.19
N PRO A 114 11.38 15.37 0.75
CA PRO A 114 10.94 15.70 2.10
C PRO A 114 9.43 15.56 2.29
N LEU A 115 9.03 15.29 3.54
CA LEU A 115 7.64 15.34 3.98
C LEU A 115 7.33 16.69 4.62
N GLU A 116 6.18 17.24 4.28
CA GLU A 116 5.54 18.37 4.94
C GLU A 116 4.42 17.87 5.88
N SER A 117 3.72 18.79 6.55
CA SER A 117 2.65 18.45 7.49
C SER A 117 1.46 17.74 6.84
N ASP A 118 1.27 17.93 5.53
CA ASP A 118 0.19 17.37 4.72
C ASP A 118 0.68 16.43 3.61
N GLY A 119 1.82 15.77 3.82
CA GLY A 119 2.40 14.76 2.92
C GLY A 119 3.64 15.23 2.20
N ILE A 120 4.02 14.54 1.14
CA ILE A 120 5.25 14.79 0.38
C ILE A 120 5.30 16.22 -0.19
N ASP A 121 6.51 16.80 -0.27
CA ASP A 121 6.76 18.08 -0.96
C ASP A 121 6.66 17.87 -2.47
N VAL A 122 5.53 18.27 -3.04
CA VAL A 122 5.27 18.08 -4.47
C VAL A 122 6.11 19.00 -5.35
N ASP A 123 6.48 20.18 -4.87
CA ASP A 123 7.34 21.10 -5.62
C ASP A 123 8.76 20.52 -5.76
N ALA A 124 9.27 19.88 -4.70
CA ALA A 124 10.53 19.14 -4.76
C ALA A 124 10.48 17.92 -5.69
N LEU A 125 9.35 17.23 -5.74
CA LEU A 125 9.14 16.13 -6.69
C LEU A 125 9.13 16.63 -8.14
N GLU A 126 8.42 17.71 -8.44
CA GLU A 126 8.39 18.32 -9.77
C GLU A 126 9.81 18.77 -10.21
N ALA A 127 10.60 19.31 -9.28
CA ALA A 127 12.00 19.63 -9.55
C ALA A 127 12.83 18.37 -9.86
N ALA A 128 12.63 17.28 -9.13
CA ALA A 128 13.34 16.02 -9.37
C ALA A 128 12.96 15.37 -10.70
N LEU A 129 11.73 15.53 -11.18
CA LEU A 129 11.30 15.10 -12.52
C LEU A 129 12.04 15.88 -13.64
N ALA A 130 12.34 17.14 -13.42
CA ALA A 130 13.12 17.96 -14.37
C ALA A 130 14.60 17.54 -14.45
N GLU A 131 15.14 16.90 -13.42
CA GLU A 131 16.52 16.39 -13.41
C GLU A 131 16.72 15.10 -14.22
N GLY A 132 15.66 14.33 -14.42
CA GLY A 132 15.72 13.08 -15.19
C GLY A 132 14.52 12.15 -14.93
N PRO A 133 14.39 11.08 -15.71
CA PRO A 133 13.25 10.18 -15.61
C PRO A 133 13.18 9.50 -14.24
N ILE A 134 11.99 9.46 -13.68
CA ILE A 134 11.63 8.64 -12.50
C ILE A 134 10.95 7.37 -13.01
N LYS A 135 11.23 6.24 -12.42
CA LYS A 135 10.57 4.98 -12.79
C LYS A 135 9.38 4.66 -11.89
N LEU A 136 9.51 4.96 -10.59
CA LEU A 136 8.49 4.69 -9.59
C LEU A 136 8.56 5.72 -8.48
N ALA A 137 7.39 6.07 -7.92
CA ALA A 137 7.26 6.80 -6.66
C ALA A 137 6.56 5.93 -5.62
N HIS A 138 7.23 5.63 -4.49
CA HIS A 138 6.65 4.96 -3.34
C HIS A 138 6.07 6.00 -2.38
N ILE A 139 4.75 5.95 -2.19
CA ILE A 139 3.99 6.93 -1.40
C ILE A 139 3.14 6.22 -0.36
N ILE A 140 3.24 6.65 0.91
CA ILE A 140 2.38 6.20 2.01
C ILE A 140 1.37 7.31 2.33
N PRO A 141 0.18 7.30 1.71
CA PRO A 141 -0.67 8.49 1.66
C PRO A 141 -1.46 8.77 2.93
N ASN A 142 -1.68 7.78 3.79
CA ASN A 142 -2.51 7.94 4.98
C ASN A 142 -1.76 7.51 6.25
N PHE A 143 -1.79 8.39 7.27
CA PHE A 143 -1.18 8.09 8.57
C PHE A 143 0.24 7.54 8.45
N HIS A 144 1.05 8.23 7.66
CA HIS A 144 2.37 7.86 7.17
C HIS A 144 3.26 7.24 8.25
N ASN A 145 3.90 6.12 7.92
CA ASN A 145 4.90 5.49 8.79
C ASN A 145 6.33 5.84 8.30
N PRO A 146 7.12 6.62 9.10
CA PRO A 146 6.90 6.92 10.52
C PRO A 146 6.36 8.35 10.82
N ALA A 147 6.08 9.19 9.83
CA ALA A 147 5.87 10.62 10.04
C ALA A 147 4.47 10.98 10.62
N GLY A 148 3.47 10.11 10.47
CA GLY A 148 2.11 10.33 10.98
C GLY A 148 1.26 11.32 10.17
N CYS A 149 1.79 11.96 9.13
CA CYS A 149 1.04 12.87 8.27
C CYS A 149 0.08 12.11 7.34
N THR A 150 -0.87 12.83 6.77
CA THR A 150 -1.76 12.33 5.72
C THR A 150 -1.66 13.24 4.50
N LEU A 151 -1.43 12.63 3.33
CA LEU A 151 -1.33 13.34 2.07
C LEU A 151 -2.65 14.01 1.72
N SER A 152 -2.63 15.34 1.57
CA SER A 152 -3.81 16.12 1.24
C SER A 152 -4.36 15.78 -0.14
N GLU A 153 -5.67 15.96 -0.35
CA GLU A 153 -6.31 15.69 -1.63
C GLU A 153 -5.71 16.53 -2.77
N ALA A 154 -5.39 17.79 -2.49
CA ALA A 154 -4.74 18.67 -3.45
C ALA A 154 -3.39 18.13 -3.94
N LYS A 155 -2.57 17.60 -3.02
CA LYS A 155 -1.28 16.99 -3.35
C LYS A 155 -1.45 15.66 -4.09
N ARG A 156 -2.48 14.87 -3.77
CA ARG A 156 -2.79 13.63 -4.53
C ARG A 156 -3.03 13.93 -6.00
N HIS A 157 -3.82 14.95 -6.32
CA HIS A 157 -4.03 15.40 -7.70
C HIS A 157 -2.73 15.83 -8.37
N ARG A 158 -1.86 16.57 -7.66
CA ARG A 158 -0.55 17.01 -8.18
C ARG A 158 0.46 15.87 -8.37
N LEU A 159 0.26 14.72 -7.71
CA LEU A 159 1.09 13.52 -7.91
C LEU A 159 0.60 12.69 -9.10
N VAL A 160 -0.71 12.50 -9.22
CA VAL A 160 -1.30 11.62 -10.25
C VAL A 160 -1.15 12.21 -11.65
N ALA A 161 -1.32 13.52 -11.83
CA ALA A 161 -1.23 14.15 -13.13
C ALA A 161 0.16 13.97 -13.79
N PRO A 162 1.29 14.30 -13.13
CA PRO A 162 2.63 14.09 -13.70
C PRO A 162 2.97 12.62 -13.95
N ALA A 163 2.39 11.67 -13.22
CA ALA A 163 2.67 10.25 -13.40
C ALA A 163 2.35 9.78 -14.81
N GLY A 164 1.23 10.25 -15.39
CA GLY A 164 0.89 9.98 -16.78
C GLY A 164 1.77 10.73 -17.78
N GLU A 165 2.12 11.98 -17.50
CA GLU A 165 2.91 12.84 -18.39
C GLU A 165 4.38 12.40 -18.47
N HIS A 166 4.96 11.98 -17.36
CA HIS A 166 6.36 11.56 -17.25
C HIS A 166 6.57 10.04 -17.26
N ASP A 167 5.50 9.26 -17.45
CA ASP A 167 5.53 7.81 -17.58
C ASP A 167 6.16 7.06 -16.39
N PHE A 168 5.83 7.46 -15.15
CA PHE A 168 6.24 6.74 -13.95
C PHE A 168 5.06 6.12 -13.20
N VAL A 169 5.33 5.06 -12.45
CA VAL A 169 4.32 4.39 -11.62
C VAL A 169 4.29 4.99 -10.22
N ILE A 170 3.11 5.25 -9.68
CA ILE A 170 2.91 5.52 -8.25
C ILE A 170 2.53 4.21 -7.57
N PHE A 171 3.35 3.75 -6.62
CA PHE A 171 2.98 2.70 -5.69
C PHE A 171 2.37 3.34 -4.44
N GLU A 172 1.04 3.29 -4.36
CA GLU A 172 0.24 3.81 -3.26
C GLU A 172 0.16 2.75 -2.14
N ASP A 173 1.09 2.79 -1.17
CA ASP A 173 1.16 1.84 -0.03
C ASP A 173 0.26 2.33 1.12
N ASP A 174 -0.97 1.80 1.22
CA ASP A 174 -2.02 2.33 2.08
C ASP A 174 -2.57 1.33 3.11
N PRO A 175 -1.74 0.83 4.03
CA PRO A 175 -2.16 -0.16 5.03
C PRO A 175 -2.98 0.41 6.20
N TYR A 176 -3.03 1.74 6.35
CA TYR A 176 -3.62 2.40 7.52
C TYR A 176 -4.92 3.15 7.24
N ARG A 177 -5.36 3.23 6.00
CA ARG A 177 -6.54 4.00 5.56
C ARG A 177 -7.79 3.77 6.42
N GLU A 178 -8.01 2.54 6.86
CA GLU A 178 -9.17 2.12 7.62
C GLU A 178 -9.06 2.40 9.12
N LEU A 179 -8.00 3.10 9.56
CA LEU A 179 -7.72 3.36 10.97
C LEU A 179 -7.62 4.87 11.28
N PRO A 180 -8.63 5.69 10.88
CA PRO A 180 -8.58 7.13 11.14
C PRO A 180 -8.65 7.42 12.65
N PHE A 181 -7.92 8.44 13.09
CA PHE A 181 -8.12 9.04 14.40
C PHE A 181 -9.22 10.12 14.28
N GLY A 182 -10.42 9.81 14.77
CA GLY A 182 -11.56 10.72 14.71
C GLY A 182 -12.56 10.37 13.61
N GLU A 183 -13.46 11.31 13.30
CA GLU A 183 -14.61 11.09 12.42
C GLU A 183 -14.34 11.47 10.95
N VAL A 184 -13.23 12.16 10.67
CA VAL A 184 -12.92 12.61 9.30
C VAL A 184 -12.30 11.47 8.51
N PRO A 185 -12.95 11.01 7.44
CA PRO A 185 -12.38 9.96 6.61
C PRO A 185 -11.15 10.50 5.86
N PRO A 186 -10.18 9.62 5.52
CA PRO A 186 -9.06 10.03 4.69
C PRO A 186 -9.53 10.44 3.28
N PRO A 187 -8.77 11.30 2.58
CA PRO A 187 -9.08 11.70 1.21
C PRO A 187 -9.24 10.51 0.26
N PRO A 188 -9.90 10.66 -0.91
CA PRO A 188 -9.98 9.62 -1.92
C PRO A 188 -8.60 9.06 -2.28
N THR A 189 -8.51 7.79 -2.67
CA THR A 189 -7.23 7.16 -3.08
C THR A 189 -6.70 7.79 -4.37
N MET A 190 -5.39 7.80 -4.55
CA MET A 190 -4.80 8.21 -5.83
C MET A 190 -5.25 7.28 -6.96
N LEU A 191 -5.45 5.98 -6.68
CA LEU A 191 -6.06 5.03 -7.61
C LEU A 191 -7.41 5.53 -8.16
N SER A 192 -8.28 6.08 -7.30
CA SER A 192 -9.59 6.60 -7.73
C SER A 192 -9.51 7.87 -8.60
N MET A 193 -8.38 8.58 -8.53
CA MET A 193 -8.10 9.79 -9.30
C MET A 193 -7.37 9.50 -10.62
N ASP A 194 -6.77 8.31 -10.75
CA ASP A 194 -5.95 7.92 -11.89
C ASP A 194 -6.78 7.80 -13.18
N ARG A 195 -6.22 8.32 -14.27
CA ARG A 195 -6.81 8.25 -15.62
C ARG A 195 -5.80 7.76 -16.65
N ALA A 196 -4.59 7.44 -16.21
CA ALA A 196 -3.47 7.09 -17.06
C ALA A 196 -2.92 5.67 -16.79
N ASP A 197 -3.59 4.91 -15.90
CA ASP A 197 -3.16 3.57 -15.46
C ASP A 197 -1.74 3.58 -14.87
N LYS A 198 -1.45 4.61 -14.04
CA LYS A 198 -0.14 4.81 -13.41
C LYS A 198 -0.14 4.59 -11.90
N VAL A 199 -1.29 4.41 -11.27
CA VAL A 199 -1.38 4.16 -9.83
C VAL A 199 -1.64 2.68 -9.57
N ILE A 200 -0.74 2.07 -8.80
CA ILE A 200 -0.92 0.72 -8.24
C ILE A 200 -1.10 0.88 -6.73
N HIS A 201 -2.32 0.58 -6.27
CA HIS A 201 -2.68 0.66 -4.86
C HIS A 201 -2.41 -0.67 -4.17
N ALA A 202 -1.70 -0.64 -3.05
CA ALA A 202 -1.47 -1.81 -2.22
C ALA A 202 -1.99 -1.58 -0.79
N SER A 203 -2.58 -2.62 -0.22
CA SER A 203 -3.01 -2.58 1.17
C SER A 203 -2.91 -3.96 1.84
N SER A 204 -3.26 -4.02 3.13
CA SER A 204 -3.12 -5.22 3.94
C SER A 204 -4.20 -5.31 5.01
N PHE A 205 -4.69 -6.52 5.25
CA PHE A 205 -5.56 -6.82 6.39
C PHE A 205 -4.81 -6.98 7.72
N SER A 206 -3.50 -6.80 7.71
CA SER A 206 -2.66 -6.92 8.91
C SER A 206 -3.01 -5.92 10.02
N LYS A 207 -3.60 -4.79 9.68
CA LYS A 207 -3.93 -3.72 10.63
C LYS A 207 -5.40 -3.72 11.03
N THR A 208 -6.28 -4.26 10.20
CA THR A 208 -7.74 -4.26 10.39
C THR A 208 -8.30 -5.59 10.87
N VAL A 209 -7.65 -6.71 10.53
CA VAL A 209 -8.06 -8.06 10.93
C VAL A 209 -7.02 -8.69 11.87
N SER A 210 -5.88 -9.06 11.34
CA SER A 210 -4.77 -9.63 12.12
C SER A 210 -3.51 -9.72 11.25
N PRO A 211 -2.32 -9.40 11.80
CA PRO A 211 -1.07 -9.58 11.06
C PRO A 211 -0.75 -11.06 10.77
N GLY A 212 -1.30 -11.99 11.55
CA GLY A 212 -1.05 -13.42 11.42
C GLY A 212 -1.74 -14.08 10.22
N VAL A 213 -2.82 -13.51 9.67
CA VAL A 213 -3.53 -14.08 8.50
C VAL A 213 -2.74 -13.90 7.20
N ARG A 214 -1.75 -13.04 7.18
CA ARG A 214 -0.86 -12.79 6.04
C ARG A 214 -1.61 -12.50 4.73
N VAL A 215 -2.64 -11.68 4.76
CA VAL A 215 -3.40 -11.28 3.57
C VAL A 215 -3.19 -9.80 3.28
N GLY A 216 -2.79 -9.52 2.06
CA GLY A 216 -2.72 -8.19 1.45
C GLY A 216 -3.17 -8.27 0.00
N TYR A 217 -3.08 -7.16 -0.71
CA TYR A 217 -3.47 -7.08 -2.13
C TYR A 217 -2.82 -5.88 -2.81
N LEU A 218 -2.78 -5.94 -4.08
CA LEU A 218 -2.54 -4.83 -4.98
C LEU A 218 -3.54 -4.87 -6.14
#